data_420e01190dca8a59fed241f61273fcb3
#
_entry.id   420e01190dca8a59fed241f61273fcb3
#
_cell.length_a   1.000
_cell.length_b   1.000
_cell.length_c   1.000
_cell.angle_alpha   90.00
_cell.angle_beta   90.00
_cell.angle_gamma   90.00
#
_symmetry.space_group_name_H-M   'P 1'
#
loop_
_entity.id
_entity.type
_entity.pdbx_description
1 polymer ?
#
loop_
_entity_poly.entity_id
_entity_poly.type
_entity_poly.pdbx_seq_one_letter_code
_entity_poly.pdbx_strand_id
1 'polypeptide(L)'
;MRLRLKADGRIVELRDGQEFPLQPAMVEAGPVEVRDLRRRAQLTQQEFAARLGVPVETIRNWEQGKRAPRGPARALLAVIAHSPEMVFAALAKG
;
A
#
# COMPACT_ATOMS: atom_id res chain seq x y z
N MET A 1 -16.32 4.74 -3.06
CA MET A 1 -15.72 3.44 -3.45
C MET A 1 -15.51 2.60 -2.20
N ARG A 2 -16.03 1.40 -2.21
CA ARG A 2 -15.86 0.48 -1.09
C ARG A 2 -14.85 -0.58 -1.50
N LEU A 3 -13.82 -0.74 -0.70
CA LEU A 3 -12.77 -1.71 -0.97
C LEU A 3 -12.78 -2.79 0.11
N ARG A 4 -12.48 -4.00 -0.30
CA ARG A 4 -12.38 -5.13 0.62
C ARG A 4 -11.04 -5.81 0.40
N LEU A 5 -10.32 -6.04 1.50
CA LEU A 5 -9.09 -6.81 1.49
C LEU A 5 -9.42 -8.28 1.71
N LYS A 6 -9.02 -9.12 0.78
CA LYS A 6 -9.22 -10.55 0.91
C LYS A 6 -8.05 -11.21 1.64
N ALA A 7 -8.30 -12.39 2.18
CA ALA A 7 -7.31 -13.12 2.95
C ALA A 7 -6.03 -13.42 2.15
N ASP A 8 -6.13 -13.53 0.83
CA ASP A 8 -4.99 -13.78 -0.04
C ASP A 8 -4.22 -12.53 -0.42
N GLY A 9 -4.59 -11.38 0.14
CA GLY A 9 -3.93 -10.10 -0.15
C GLY A 9 -4.51 -9.33 -1.31
N ARG A 10 -5.54 -9.84 -1.96
CA ARG A 10 -6.21 -9.12 -3.05
C ARG A 10 -7.11 -8.03 -2.50
N ILE A 11 -7.20 -6.94 -3.26
CA ILE A 11 -8.13 -5.87 -2.98
C ILE A 11 -9.20 -5.89 -4.04
N VAL A 12 -10.46 -5.91 -3.62
CA VAL A 12 -11.60 -5.88 -4.53
C VAL A 12 -12.46 -4.67 -4.23
N GLU A 13 -13.12 -4.17 -5.26
CA GLU A 13 -14.10 -3.10 -5.12
C GLU A 13 -15.47 -3.72 -4.96
N LEU A 14 -16.23 -3.25 -3.98
CA LEU A 14 -17.60 -3.70 -3.74
C LEU A 14 -18.58 -2.75 -4.41
N ARG A 15 -19.38 -3.29 -5.31
CA ARG A 15 -20.47 -2.56 -5.98
C ARG A 15 -21.73 -3.40 -5.94
N ASP A 16 -22.79 -2.86 -5.41
CA ASP A 16 -24.11 -3.51 -5.42
C ASP A 16 -24.07 -4.94 -4.94
N GLY A 17 -23.26 -5.21 -3.90
CA GLY A 17 -23.12 -6.54 -3.33
C GLY A 17 -22.23 -7.48 -4.13
N GLN A 18 -21.62 -7.02 -5.21
CA GLN A 18 -20.70 -7.82 -6.02
C GLN A 18 -19.26 -7.36 -5.82
N GLU A 19 -18.34 -8.31 -5.92
CA GLU A 19 -16.92 -8.03 -5.84
C GLU A 19 -16.34 -7.91 -7.25
N PHE A 20 -15.64 -6.80 -7.48
CA PHE A 20 -14.93 -6.58 -8.73
C PHE A 20 -13.44 -6.47 -8.42
N PRO A 21 -12.60 -7.35 -8.98
CA PRO A 21 -11.16 -7.23 -8.77
C PRO A 21 -10.68 -5.89 -9.32
N LEU A 22 -9.76 -5.26 -8.58
CA LEU A 22 -9.09 -4.08 -9.12
C LEU A 22 -8.27 -4.49 -10.34
N GLN A 23 -8.11 -3.56 -11.26
CA GLN A 23 -7.36 -3.81 -12.49
C GLN A 23 -5.97 -4.36 -12.14
N PRO A 24 -5.51 -5.42 -12.80
CA PRO A 24 -4.17 -5.95 -12.55
C PRO A 24 -3.09 -4.90 -12.66
N ALA A 25 -3.24 -3.94 -13.57
CA ALA A 25 -2.29 -2.86 -13.72
C ALA A 25 -2.17 -1.98 -12.47
N MET A 26 -3.20 -1.95 -11.62
CA MET A 26 -3.18 -1.18 -10.38
C MET A 26 -2.64 -1.99 -9.21
N VAL A 27 -2.74 -3.31 -9.27
CA VAL A 27 -2.41 -4.19 -8.15
C VAL A 27 -1.13 -4.96 -8.41
N GLU A 28 -0.88 -5.32 -9.66
CA GLU A 28 0.20 -6.22 -10.05
C GLU A 28 1.15 -5.64 -11.08
N ALA A 29 1.16 -4.33 -11.24
CA ALA A 29 2.04 -3.69 -12.23
C ALA A 29 3.50 -3.78 -11.82
N GLY A 30 3.98 -4.99 -11.58
CA GLY A 30 5.34 -5.24 -11.12
C GLY A 30 5.50 -4.95 -9.64
N PRO A 31 6.73 -4.92 -9.13
CA PRO A 31 6.98 -4.61 -7.73
C PRO A 31 6.51 -3.18 -7.45
N VAL A 32 5.79 -3.01 -6.33
CA VAL A 32 5.41 -1.69 -5.88
C VAL A 32 6.68 -0.92 -5.55
N GLU A 33 6.87 0.21 -6.21
CA GLU A 33 8.01 1.07 -5.95
C GLU A 33 7.79 1.84 -4.66
N VAL A 34 8.22 1.27 -3.55
CA VAL A 34 8.05 1.87 -2.21
C VAL A 34 8.68 3.25 -2.17
N ARG A 35 9.87 3.39 -2.73
CA ARG A 35 10.56 4.68 -2.79
C ARG A 35 9.72 5.72 -3.52
N ASP A 36 9.10 5.33 -4.61
CA ASP A 36 8.25 6.22 -5.41
C ASP A 36 7.04 6.69 -4.62
N LEU A 37 6.36 5.76 -3.96
CA LEU A 37 5.21 6.09 -3.12
C LEU A 37 5.60 7.05 -2.01
N ARG A 38 6.74 6.79 -1.38
CA ARG A 38 7.25 7.62 -0.30
C ARG A 38 7.54 9.04 -0.79
N ARG A 39 8.19 9.15 -1.96
CA ARG A 39 8.54 10.44 -2.55
C ARG A 39 7.29 11.24 -2.93
N ARG A 40 6.29 10.58 -3.47
CA ARG A 40 5.02 11.24 -3.81
C ARG A 40 4.34 11.81 -2.57
N ALA A 41 4.46 11.12 -1.45
CA ALA A 41 3.91 11.56 -0.18
C ALA A 41 4.80 12.58 0.52
N GLN A 42 6.01 12.85 0.00
CA GLN A 42 6.99 13.77 0.57
C GLN A 42 7.39 13.37 2.00
N LEU A 43 7.54 12.07 2.21
CA LEU A 43 7.90 11.53 3.51
C LEU A 43 9.32 10.97 3.48
N THR A 44 10.01 11.06 4.63
CA THR A 44 11.27 10.37 4.83
C THR A 44 11.00 8.88 5.05
N GLN A 45 12.06 8.07 5.01
CA GLN A 45 11.92 6.64 5.33
C GLN A 45 11.36 6.43 6.73
N GLN A 46 11.83 7.22 7.70
CA GLN A 46 11.35 7.11 9.07
C GLN A 46 9.89 7.50 9.19
N GLU A 47 9.49 8.58 8.52
CA GLU A 47 8.11 9.03 8.54
C GLU A 47 7.19 8.02 7.89
N PHE A 48 7.60 7.47 6.77
CA PHE A 48 6.82 6.46 6.06
C PHE A 48 6.64 5.20 6.92
N ALA A 49 7.74 4.75 7.54
CA ALA A 49 7.69 3.60 8.44
C ALA A 49 6.76 3.85 9.62
N ALA A 50 6.81 5.03 10.21
CA ALA A 50 5.93 5.39 11.32
C ALA A 50 4.46 5.38 10.91
N ARG A 51 4.16 5.89 9.72
CA ARG A 51 2.79 5.89 9.20
C ARG A 51 2.25 4.48 9.00
N LEU A 52 3.10 3.58 8.51
CA LEU A 52 2.70 2.20 8.26
C LEU A 52 2.78 1.32 9.50
N GLY A 53 3.39 1.80 10.58
CA GLY A 53 3.55 1.00 11.79
C GLY A 53 4.58 -0.12 11.65
N VAL A 54 5.61 0.08 10.83
CA VAL A 54 6.68 -0.91 10.64
C VAL A 54 8.03 -0.29 10.99
N PRO A 55 9.04 -1.12 11.30
CA PRO A 55 10.40 -0.60 11.52
C PRO A 55 10.95 0.07 10.26
N VAL A 56 11.75 1.10 10.44
CA VAL A 56 12.37 1.79 9.31
C VAL A 56 13.25 0.85 8.48
N GLU A 57 13.86 -0.13 9.13
CA GLU A 57 14.66 -1.14 8.44
C GLU A 57 13.85 -1.92 7.42
N THR A 58 12.59 -2.17 7.72
CA THR A 58 11.67 -2.82 6.79
C THR A 58 11.50 -1.98 5.52
N ILE A 59 11.33 -0.68 5.67
CA ILE A 59 11.21 0.23 4.52
C ILE A 59 12.51 0.21 3.70
N ARG A 60 13.64 0.25 4.36
CA ARG A 60 14.94 0.20 3.67
C ARG A 60 15.10 -1.09 2.87
N ASN A 61 14.74 -2.22 3.45
CA ASN A 61 14.82 -3.51 2.77
C ASN A 61 13.93 -3.56 1.54
N TRP A 62 12.72 -3.02 1.63
CA TRP A 62 11.81 -2.96 0.49
C TRP A 62 12.39 -2.07 -0.62
N GLU A 63 12.93 -0.91 -0.28
CA GLU A 63 13.48 0.02 -1.27
C GLU A 63 14.74 -0.50 -1.93
N GLN A 64 15.53 -1.27 -1.19
CA GLN A 64 16.76 -1.87 -1.71
C GLN A 64 16.55 -3.20 -2.45
N GLY A 65 15.32 -3.71 -2.43
CA GLY A 65 15.02 -4.98 -3.06
C GLY A 65 15.48 -6.19 -2.30
N LYS A 66 15.93 -6.03 -1.05
CA LYS A 66 16.35 -7.18 -0.23
C LYS A 66 15.18 -8.04 0.20
N ARG A 67 14.03 -7.42 0.42
CA ARG A 67 12.79 -8.12 0.73
C ARG A 67 11.65 -7.41 0.02
N ALA A 68 10.66 -8.16 -0.39
CA ALA A 68 9.45 -7.61 -1.00
C ALA A 68 8.34 -7.53 0.05
N PRO A 69 7.49 -6.48 0.00
CA PRO A 69 6.30 -6.45 0.84
C PRO A 69 5.42 -7.66 0.56
N ARG A 70 4.83 -8.23 1.60
CA ARG A 70 3.99 -9.43 1.47
C ARG A 70 2.68 -9.24 2.23
N GLY A 71 1.67 -9.96 1.79
CA GLY A 71 0.39 -10.01 2.49
C GLY A 71 -0.22 -8.64 2.71
N PRO A 72 -0.64 -8.32 3.95
CA PRO A 72 -1.30 -7.05 4.24
C PRO A 72 -0.46 -5.82 3.87
N ALA A 73 0.85 -5.90 4.02
CA ALA A 73 1.74 -4.79 3.67
C ALA A 73 1.67 -4.50 2.17
N ARG A 74 1.70 -5.54 1.35
CA ARG A 74 1.57 -5.37 -0.10
C ARG A 74 0.23 -4.76 -0.48
N ALA A 75 -0.83 -5.23 0.14
CA ALA A 75 -2.16 -4.71 -0.10
C ALA A 75 -2.26 -3.23 0.30
N LEU A 76 -1.72 -2.88 1.47
CA LEU A 76 -1.71 -1.50 1.93
C LEU A 76 -0.95 -0.59 0.96
N LEU A 77 0.21 -1.03 0.49
CA LEU A 77 0.99 -0.25 -0.46
C LEU A 77 0.24 -0.05 -1.78
N ALA A 78 -0.49 -1.06 -2.24
CA ALA A 78 -1.31 -0.94 -3.44
C ALA A 78 -2.42 0.10 -3.26
N VAL A 79 -3.06 0.13 -2.10
CA VAL A 79 -4.09 1.12 -1.79
C VAL A 79 -3.47 2.52 -1.72
N ILE A 80 -2.30 2.64 -1.11
CA ILE A 80 -1.58 3.92 -1.05
C ILE A 80 -1.27 4.42 -2.46
N ALA A 81 -0.83 3.53 -3.35
CA ALA A 81 -0.53 3.89 -4.73
C ALA A 81 -1.76 4.44 -5.45
N HIS A 82 -2.93 3.91 -5.12
CA HIS A 82 -4.19 4.34 -5.73
C HIS A 82 -4.72 5.64 -5.13
N SER A 83 -4.68 5.77 -3.81
CA SER A 83 -5.24 6.93 -3.11
C SER A 83 -4.36 7.33 -1.92
N PRO A 84 -3.19 7.89 -2.18
CA PRO A 84 -2.25 8.18 -1.09
C PRO A 84 -2.79 9.17 -0.06
N GLU A 85 -3.50 10.19 -0.52
CA GLU A 85 -4.01 11.22 0.37
C GLU A 85 -5.02 10.67 1.38
N MET A 86 -5.95 9.85 0.91
CA MET A 86 -6.96 9.25 1.79
C MET A 86 -6.33 8.32 2.82
N VAL A 87 -5.39 7.50 2.38
CA VAL A 87 -4.75 6.53 3.26
C VAL A 87 -3.93 7.24 4.33
N PHE A 88 -3.12 8.22 3.95
CA PHE A 88 -2.30 8.92 4.92
C PHE A 88 -3.13 9.77 5.87
N ALA A 89 -4.22 10.34 5.40
CA ALA A 89 -5.13 11.06 6.29
C ALA A 89 -5.74 10.12 7.34
N ALA A 90 -6.14 8.93 6.94
CA ALA A 90 -6.67 7.92 7.85
C ALA A 90 -5.62 7.45 8.85
N LEU A 91 -4.40 7.21 8.39
CA LEU A 91 -3.31 6.75 9.24
C LEU A 91 -2.85 7.84 10.22
N ALA A 92 -2.92 9.09 9.81
CA ALA A 92 -2.51 10.21 10.66
C ALA A 92 -3.44 10.37 11.86
N LYS A 93 -4.71 9.96 11.74
CA LYS A 93 -5.68 10.03 12.83
C LYS A 93 -5.56 8.86 13.81
N GLY A 94 -4.93 7.81 13.38
CA GLY A 94 -4.72 6.63 14.20
C GLY A 94 -3.54 6.79 15.12
#